data_0c11aa018fb2061b3631bca09c04d57a
#
_entry.id   0c11aa018fb2061b3631bca09c04d57a
#
_cell.length_a   1.000
_cell.length_b   1.000
_cell.length_c   1.000
_cell.angle_alpha   90.00
_cell.angle_beta   90.00
_cell.angle_gamma   90.00
#
_symmetry.space_group_name_H-M   'P 1'
#
loop_
_entity.id
_entity.type
_entity.pdbx_description
1 polymer ?
#
loop_
_entity_poly.entity_id
_entity_poly.type
_entity_poly.pdbx_seq_one_letter_code
_entity_poly.pdbx_strand_id
1 'polypeptide(L)'
;MVSDIFRCIIDNGQIPQIWKSSLIIPLYKKGEKSDPKNYRPISLTCTLCRILERIIAQQLTKFLEDNKFFNKNQFGFLKHRSTTTQLLSTMDDLYNAIQDGYNIDIIYIDFAKAFDTVPINILLDKIESAGIGGRVYTFLKNFISDRNFKIKIGDQLSHNYETFSGVPQGSVLGPLLFLIFINDLPNEIPENVGVKLYADDVKLYIAHKNGIEREQLNKTLGILEKWTELNGLEISPSKCFALYLGKNNMKREYNIHGLKVQETECIRDLGLLIDTKISFNNHINMIIKNAYLKAPKL
;
A
#
# COMPACT_ATOMS: atom_id res chain seq x y z
N MET A 1 -33.14 1.89 -17.80
CA MET A 1 -33.24 2.58 -16.50
C MET A 1 -31.91 2.66 -15.75
N VAL A 2 -31.29 1.58 -15.23
CA VAL A 2 -29.96 1.68 -14.54
C VAL A 2 -28.86 2.16 -15.49
N SER A 3 -28.82 1.63 -16.70
CA SER A 3 -27.89 2.04 -17.77
C SER A 3 -27.99 3.54 -18.10
N ASP A 4 -29.20 4.11 -18.09
CA ASP A 4 -29.42 5.52 -18.40
C ASP A 4 -28.93 6.42 -17.27
N ILE A 5 -29.09 5.97 -16.00
CA ILE A 5 -28.50 6.64 -14.83
C ILE A 5 -26.99 6.67 -14.95
N PHE A 6 -26.34 5.53 -15.26
CA PHE A 6 -24.90 5.47 -15.40
C PHE A 6 -24.39 6.34 -16.53
N ARG A 7 -25.08 6.33 -17.69
CA ARG A 7 -24.76 7.22 -18.82
C ARG A 7 -24.85 8.68 -18.40
N CYS A 8 -25.93 9.07 -17.76
CA CYS A 8 -26.13 10.45 -17.28
C CYS A 8 -25.01 10.87 -16.31
N ILE A 9 -24.61 10.00 -15.38
CA ILE A 9 -23.50 10.27 -14.44
C ILE A 9 -22.17 10.46 -15.17
N ILE A 10 -21.85 9.60 -16.16
CA ILE A 10 -20.60 9.70 -16.93
C ILE A 10 -20.61 10.94 -17.82
N ASP A 11 -21.73 11.23 -18.49
CA ASP A 11 -21.83 12.35 -19.40
C ASP A 11 -21.75 13.72 -18.69
N ASN A 12 -22.37 13.82 -17.51
CA ASN A 12 -22.41 15.05 -16.73
C ASN A 12 -21.30 15.14 -15.67
N GLY A 13 -20.62 14.02 -15.37
CA GLY A 13 -19.60 13.93 -14.34
C GLY A 13 -20.13 14.10 -12.91
N GLN A 14 -21.46 14.15 -12.72
CA GLN A 14 -22.08 14.39 -11.42
C GLN A 14 -22.56 13.10 -10.78
N ILE A 15 -22.01 12.78 -9.62
CA ILE A 15 -22.41 11.63 -8.81
C ILE A 15 -23.46 12.06 -7.79
N PRO A 16 -24.58 11.33 -7.64
CA PRO A 16 -25.58 11.65 -6.62
C PRO A 16 -24.95 11.73 -5.22
N GLN A 17 -25.34 12.71 -4.42
CA GLN A 17 -24.74 12.95 -3.09
C GLN A 17 -24.87 11.72 -2.16
N ILE A 18 -25.96 10.97 -2.29
CA ILE A 18 -26.15 9.72 -1.53
C ILE A 18 -25.08 8.65 -1.84
N TRP A 19 -24.45 8.69 -3.03
CA TRP A 19 -23.38 7.76 -3.40
C TRP A 19 -22.02 8.20 -2.87
N LYS A 20 -21.89 9.46 -2.49
CA LYS A 20 -20.70 10.04 -1.85
C LYS A 20 -20.71 9.81 -0.32
N SER A 21 -21.84 9.42 0.24
CA SER A 21 -21.97 9.08 1.65
C SER A 21 -21.56 7.63 1.90
N SER A 22 -20.78 7.39 2.93
CA SER A 22 -20.36 6.05 3.34
C SER A 22 -20.73 5.76 4.80
N LEU A 23 -20.96 4.48 5.08
CA LEU A 23 -21.15 3.99 6.44
C LEU A 23 -19.87 3.27 6.85
N ILE A 24 -19.13 3.80 7.82
CA ILE A 24 -17.91 3.19 8.32
C ILE A 24 -18.28 2.17 9.42
N ILE A 25 -17.83 0.93 9.20
CA ILE A 25 -17.88 -0.12 10.23
C ILE A 25 -16.46 -0.35 10.72
N PRO A 26 -16.17 -0.11 12.02
CA PRO A 26 -14.88 -0.39 12.60
C PRO A 26 -14.65 -1.90 12.74
N LEU A 27 -13.72 -2.44 11.96
CA LEU A 27 -13.31 -3.84 12.04
C LEU A 27 -12.10 -3.98 12.95
N TYR A 28 -12.27 -4.70 14.08
CA TYR A 28 -11.19 -4.95 15.01
C TYR A 28 -10.02 -5.71 14.37
N LYS A 29 -8.80 -5.22 14.57
CA LYS A 29 -7.56 -5.78 14.02
C LYS A 29 -6.77 -6.56 15.07
N LYS A 30 -6.36 -5.89 16.14
CA LYS A 30 -5.54 -6.44 17.24
C LYS A 30 -5.34 -5.37 18.33
N GLY A 31 -4.89 -5.78 19.51
CA GLY A 31 -4.57 -4.86 20.62
C GLY A 31 -5.74 -4.70 21.59
N GLU A 32 -5.79 -3.61 22.32
CA GLU A 32 -6.89 -3.31 23.21
C GLU A 32 -8.14 -2.85 22.44
N LYS A 33 -9.30 -3.43 22.76
CA LYS A 33 -10.57 -3.12 22.08
C LYS A 33 -11.10 -1.71 22.39
N SER A 34 -10.62 -1.10 23.45
CA SER A 34 -10.97 0.29 23.85
C SER A 34 -10.25 1.34 23.00
N ASP A 35 -9.14 0.99 22.34
CA ASP A 35 -8.37 1.92 21.50
C ASP A 35 -8.89 1.92 20.06
N PRO A 36 -9.45 3.04 19.55
CA PRO A 36 -9.93 3.17 18.17
C PRO A 36 -8.85 2.91 17.10
N LYS A 37 -7.56 3.11 17.43
CA LYS A 37 -6.43 2.84 16.53
C LYS A 37 -6.28 1.36 16.16
N ASN A 38 -6.89 0.47 16.95
CA ASN A 38 -6.88 -0.97 16.74
C ASN A 38 -7.99 -1.47 15.79
N TYR A 39 -8.72 -0.55 15.16
CA TYR A 39 -9.77 -0.86 14.21
C TYR A 39 -9.43 -0.37 12.79
N ARG A 40 -9.86 -1.14 11.78
CA ARG A 40 -9.85 -0.70 10.39
C ARG A 40 -11.20 -0.08 10.04
N PRO A 41 -11.25 1.14 9.49
CA PRO A 41 -12.50 1.74 9.04
C PRO A 41 -12.91 1.15 7.68
N ILE A 42 -13.85 0.22 7.68
CA ILE A 42 -14.38 -0.34 6.43
C ILE A 42 -15.57 0.51 5.97
N SER A 43 -15.44 1.15 4.83
CA SER A 43 -16.49 1.98 4.23
C SER A 43 -17.47 1.13 3.43
N LEU A 44 -18.72 1.07 3.87
CA LEU A 44 -19.83 0.55 3.08
C LEU A 44 -20.33 1.67 2.17
N THR A 45 -20.13 1.51 0.89
CA THR A 45 -20.57 2.44 -0.16
C THR A 45 -21.81 1.92 -0.87
N CYS A 46 -22.52 2.79 -1.60
CA CYS A 46 -23.72 2.44 -2.37
C CYS A 46 -23.45 1.32 -3.38
N THR A 47 -24.30 0.31 -3.42
CA THR A 47 -24.15 -0.85 -4.32
C THR A 47 -24.16 -0.45 -5.81
N LEU A 48 -25.06 0.47 -6.21
CA LEU A 48 -25.10 0.97 -7.59
C LEU A 48 -23.83 1.72 -7.95
N CYS A 49 -23.27 2.53 -7.02
CA CYS A 49 -21.98 3.18 -7.20
C CYS A 49 -20.87 2.15 -7.45
N ARG A 50 -20.82 1.08 -6.66
CA ARG A 50 -19.81 0.00 -6.81
C ARG A 50 -19.89 -0.72 -8.15
N ILE A 51 -21.10 -0.86 -8.72
CA ILE A 51 -21.28 -1.43 -10.06
C ILE A 51 -20.68 -0.49 -11.11
N LEU A 52 -20.97 0.81 -11.03
CA LEU A 52 -20.40 1.81 -11.93
C LEU A 52 -18.88 1.89 -11.77
N GLU A 53 -18.38 1.90 -10.52
CA GLU A 53 -16.95 1.85 -10.23
C GLU A 53 -16.26 0.67 -10.93
N ARG A 54 -16.86 -0.54 -10.91
CA ARG A 54 -16.29 -1.73 -11.59
C ARG A 54 -16.16 -1.54 -13.09
N ILE A 55 -17.18 -0.97 -13.72
CA ILE A 55 -17.17 -0.70 -15.16
C ILE A 55 -16.03 0.27 -15.50
N ILE A 56 -15.90 1.36 -14.72
CA ILE A 56 -14.86 2.37 -14.91
C ILE A 56 -13.49 1.78 -14.60
N ALA A 57 -13.35 1.08 -13.47
CA ALA A 57 -12.08 0.47 -13.07
C ALA A 57 -11.53 -0.50 -14.12
N GLN A 58 -12.38 -1.32 -14.75
CA GLN A 58 -11.95 -2.24 -15.80
C GLN A 58 -11.39 -1.50 -17.02
N GLN A 59 -12.07 -0.46 -17.49
CA GLN A 59 -11.62 0.33 -18.64
C GLN A 59 -10.37 1.14 -18.30
N LEU A 60 -10.32 1.74 -17.11
CA LEU A 60 -9.21 2.52 -16.65
C LEU A 60 -7.94 1.65 -16.44
N THR A 61 -8.09 0.49 -15.81
CA THR A 61 -6.98 -0.47 -15.65
C THR A 61 -6.43 -0.88 -17.00
N LYS A 62 -7.31 -1.23 -17.96
CA LYS A 62 -6.89 -1.59 -19.32
C LYS A 62 -6.13 -0.45 -19.98
N PHE A 63 -6.64 0.78 -19.91
CA PHE A 63 -5.97 1.97 -20.48
C PHE A 63 -4.56 2.14 -19.88
N LEU A 64 -4.43 2.04 -18.56
CA LEU A 64 -3.15 2.19 -17.87
C LEU A 64 -2.17 1.03 -18.20
N GLU A 65 -2.67 -0.20 -18.32
CA GLU A 65 -1.87 -1.37 -18.75
C GLU A 65 -1.39 -1.23 -20.20
N ASP A 66 -2.27 -0.86 -21.13
CA ASP A 66 -1.96 -0.66 -22.56
C ASP A 66 -0.88 0.44 -22.73
N ASN A 67 -0.89 1.47 -21.86
CA ASN A 67 0.11 2.54 -21.84
C ASN A 67 1.34 2.23 -20.97
N LYS A 68 1.47 1.00 -20.44
CA LYS A 68 2.59 0.57 -19.57
C LYS A 68 2.83 1.52 -18.39
N PHE A 69 1.76 2.09 -17.85
CA PHE A 69 1.83 3.08 -16.77
C PHE A 69 2.38 2.51 -15.47
N PHE A 70 1.96 1.28 -15.09
CA PHE A 70 2.31 0.71 -13.80
C PHE A 70 3.79 0.32 -13.71
N ASN A 71 4.46 0.81 -12.68
CA ASN A 71 5.85 0.46 -12.40
C ASN A 71 6.01 -1.06 -12.22
N LYS A 72 7.13 -1.59 -12.74
CA LYS A 72 7.45 -3.03 -12.67
C LYS A 72 7.60 -3.54 -11.24
N ASN A 73 7.96 -2.68 -10.31
CA ASN A 73 8.19 -3.00 -8.90
C ASN A 73 6.92 -2.96 -8.02
N GLN A 74 5.77 -2.53 -8.56
CA GLN A 74 4.48 -2.58 -7.87
C GLN A 74 3.78 -3.92 -8.13
N PHE A 75 3.40 -4.63 -7.07
CA PHE A 75 2.75 -5.95 -7.16
C PHE A 75 1.32 -5.96 -6.59
N GLY A 76 0.91 -4.93 -5.87
CA GLY A 76 -0.43 -4.84 -5.28
C GLY A 76 -1.52 -4.53 -6.30
N PHE A 77 -2.67 -5.17 -6.16
CA PHE A 77 -3.91 -4.89 -6.92
C PHE A 77 -3.79 -4.90 -8.46
N LEU A 78 -2.74 -5.47 -9.01
CA LEU A 78 -2.53 -5.60 -10.46
C LEU A 78 -2.79 -7.01 -10.94
N LYS A 79 -3.33 -7.12 -12.15
CA LYS A 79 -3.55 -8.42 -12.82
C LYS A 79 -2.22 -9.14 -13.03
N HIS A 80 -2.21 -10.46 -12.85
CA HIS A 80 -1.01 -11.32 -12.97
C HIS A 80 0.11 -11.01 -11.97
N ARG A 81 -0.12 -10.14 -10.98
CA ARG A 81 0.78 -9.89 -9.85
C ARG A 81 0.11 -10.30 -8.54
N SER A 82 0.90 -10.75 -7.59
CA SER A 82 0.41 -11.25 -6.30
C SER A 82 1.47 -11.11 -5.22
N THR A 83 1.09 -11.35 -3.97
CA THR A 83 2.05 -11.48 -2.85
C THR A 83 3.11 -12.54 -3.15
N THR A 84 2.70 -13.68 -3.72
CA THR A 84 3.62 -14.78 -4.08
C THR A 84 4.62 -14.35 -5.14
N THR A 85 4.17 -13.68 -6.23
CA THR A 85 5.10 -13.23 -7.29
C THR A 85 6.05 -12.15 -6.80
N GLN A 86 5.62 -11.26 -5.89
CA GLN A 86 6.52 -10.29 -5.27
C GLN A 86 7.55 -10.97 -4.38
N LEU A 87 7.12 -11.92 -3.52
CA LEU A 87 8.01 -12.65 -2.63
C LEU A 87 9.04 -13.48 -3.43
N LEU A 88 8.61 -14.18 -4.49
CA LEU A 88 9.52 -14.92 -5.37
C LEU A 88 10.55 -14.00 -6.01
N SER A 89 10.13 -12.85 -6.58
CA SER A 89 11.06 -11.88 -7.14
C SER A 89 12.02 -11.31 -6.09
N THR A 90 11.55 -11.06 -4.86
CA THR A 90 12.42 -10.62 -3.77
C THR A 90 13.42 -11.71 -3.38
N MET A 91 12.95 -12.96 -3.21
CA MET A 91 13.83 -14.07 -2.82
C MET A 91 14.89 -14.35 -3.88
N ASP A 92 14.54 -14.26 -5.17
CA ASP A 92 15.50 -14.40 -6.26
C ASP A 92 16.62 -13.37 -6.16
N ASP A 93 16.28 -12.09 -5.98
CA ASP A 93 17.26 -11.02 -5.79
C ASP A 93 18.17 -11.28 -4.56
N LEU A 94 17.58 -11.71 -3.42
CA LEU A 94 18.30 -11.96 -2.18
C LEU A 94 19.21 -13.19 -2.27
N TYR A 95 18.74 -14.30 -2.83
CA TYR A 95 19.51 -15.53 -2.96
C TYR A 95 20.69 -15.35 -3.93
N ASN A 96 20.49 -14.69 -5.06
CA ASN A 96 21.57 -14.42 -6.00
C ASN A 96 22.68 -13.59 -5.33
N ALA A 97 22.30 -12.52 -4.62
CA ALA A 97 23.29 -11.69 -3.91
C ALA A 97 24.05 -12.48 -2.82
N ILE A 98 23.36 -13.35 -2.04
CA ILE A 98 24.00 -14.17 -1.01
C ILE A 98 24.94 -15.22 -1.62
N GLN A 99 24.57 -15.85 -2.75
CA GLN A 99 25.41 -16.81 -3.46
C GLN A 99 26.70 -16.15 -3.98
N ASP A 100 26.61 -14.89 -4.41
CA ASP A 100 27.75 -14.09 -4.84
C ASP A 100 28.59 -13.52 -3.66
N GLY A 101 28.25 -13.91 -2.43
CA GLY A 101 28.96 -13.55 -1.20
C GLY A 101 28.68 -12.14 -0.70
N TYR A 102 27.59 -11.51 -1.12
CA TYR A 102 27.14 -10.22 -0.59
C TYR A 102 26.38 -10.40 0.73
N ASN A 103 26.50 -9.39 1.58
CA ASN A 103 25.54 -9.13 2.66
C ASN A 103 24.43 -8.23 2.12
N ILE A 104 23.27 -8.25 2.77
CA ILE A 104 22.11 -7.45 2.33
C ILE A 104 21.49 -6.75 3.52
N ASP A 105 21.24 -5.46 3.37
CA ASP A 105 20.45 -4.67 4.31
C ASP A 105 19.08 -4.41 3.66
N ILE A 106 18.01 -4.71 4.39
CA ILE A 106 16.63 -4.52 3.94
C ILE A 106 15.92 -3.60 4.92
N ILE A 107 15.27 -2.56 4.42
CA ILE A 107 14.40 -1.67 5.20
C ILE A 107 12.96 -1.86 4.75
N TYR A 108 12.11 -2.24 5.69
CA TYR A 108 10.66 -2.31 5.53
C TYR A 108 10.04 -1.01 5.99
N ILE A 109 9.27 -0.38 5.13
CA ILE A 109 8.64 0.93 5.35
C ILE A 109 7.14 0.72 5.59
N ASP A 110 6.62 1.35 6.65
CA ASP A 110 5.18 1.40 6.95
C ASP A 110 4.70 2.86 6.86
N PHE A 111 3.70 3.13 6.05
CA PHE A 111 3.07 4.45 5.99
C PHE A 111 1.91 4.55 7.00
N ALA A 112 1.75 5.71 7.59
CA ALA A 112 0.67 5.99 8.53
C ALA A 112 -0.66 6.15 7.76
N LYS A 113 -1.55 5.15 7.84
CA LYS A 113 -2.89 5.20 7.23
C LYS A 113 -2.88 5.60 5.75
N ALA A 114 -1.97 5.05 4.95
CA ALA A 114 -1.68 5.47 3.59
C ALA A 114 -2.92 5.74 2.71
N PHE A 115 -3.92 4.85 2.73
CA PHE A 115 -5.16 5.02 1.97
C PHE A 115 -6.03 6.19 2.47
N ASP A 116 -5.99 6.51 3.75
CA ASP A 116 -6.84 7.53 4.38
C ASP A 116 -6.22 8.95 4.27
N THR A 117 -4.92 9.04 4.01
CA THR A 117 -4.18 10.30 4.05
C THR A 117 -3.83 10.87 2.68
N VAL A 118 -4.11 10.15 1.58
CA VAL A 118 -3.86 10.63 0.21
C VAL A 118 -4.45 12.02 -0.02
N PRO A 119 -3.65 13.06 -0.31
CA PRO A 119 -4.18 14.38 -0.63
C PRO A 119 -4.91 14.37 -1.98
N ILE A 120 -6.16 14.85 -1.97
CA ILE A 120 -7.05 14.79 -3.14
C ILE A 120 -6.49 15.60 -4.32
N ASN A 121 -5.93 16.77 -4.07
CA ASN A 121 -5.33 17.63 -5.10
C ASN A 121 -4.15 16.95 -5.79
N ILE A 122 -3.22 16.37 -5.02
CA ILE A 122 -2.05 15.67 -5.56
C ILE A 122 -2.48 14.42 -6.35
N LEU A 123 -3.47 13.68 -5.84
CA LEU A 123 -4.02 12.53 -6.56
C LEU A 123 -4.65 12.96 -7.90
N LEU A 124 -5.37 14.08 -7.95
CA LEU A 124 -5.96 14.60 -9.18
C LEU A 124 -4.89 14.99 -10.19
N ASP A 125 -3.82 15.66 -9.76
CA ASP A 125 -2.70 16.04 -10.63
C ASP A 125 -2.01 14.79 -11.20
N LYS A 126 -1.85 13.72 -10.41
CA LYS A 126 -1.29 12.44 -10.87
C LYS A 126 -2.23 11.69 -11.81
N ILE A 127 -3.54 11.76 -11.61
CA ILE A 127 -4.53 11.19 -12.54
C ILE A 127 -4.42 11.88 -13.91
N GLU A 128 -4.33 13.21 -13.93
CA GLU A 128 -4.17 13.97 -15.17
C GLU A 128 -2.83 13.66 -15.84
N SER A 129 -1.74 13.61 -15.09
CA SER A 129 -0.40 13.23 -15.55
C SER A 129 -0.33 11.80 -16.10
N ALA A 130 -1.21 10.90 -15.65
CA ALA A 130 -1.37 9.55 -16.19
C ALA A 130 -2.13 9.53 -17.54
N GLY A 131 -2.47 10.69 -18.12
CA GLY A 131 -3.19 10.82 -19.38
C GLY A 131 -4.70 10.59 -19.26
N ILE A 132 -5.25 10.60 -18.04
CA ILE A 132 -6.68 10.42 -17.78
C ILE A 132 -7.34 11.80 -17.79
N GLY A 133 -8.12 12.07 -18.82
CA GLY A 133 -8.78 13.38 -19.04
C GLY A 133 -10.28 13.27 -19.31
N GLY A 134 -10.88 14.40 -19.68
CA GLY A 134 -12.26 14.48 -20.15
C GLY A 134 -13.29 14.02 -19.12
N ARG A 135 -14.30 13.28 -19.57
CA ARG A 135 -15.41 12.82 -18.72
C ARG A 135 -14.97 11.89 -17.60
N VAL A 136 -13.95 11.05 -17.84
CA VAL A 136 -13.44 10.12 -16.83
C VAL A 136 -12.76 10.89 -15.70
N TYR A 137 -11.92 11.86 -16.01
CA TYR A 137 -11.32 12.75 -15.01
C TYR A 137 -12.38 13.48 -14.20
N THR A 138 -13.39 14.08 -14.85
CA THR A 138 -14.48 14.78 -14.16
C THR A 138 -15.24 13.84 -13.22
N PHE A 139 -15.52 12.60 -13.66
CA PHE A 139 -16.11 11.59 -12.80
C PHE A 139 -15.23 11.26 -11.61
N LEU A 140 -13.93 10.99 -11.81
CA LEU A 140 -13.01 10.64 -10.72
C LEU A 140 -12.86 11.78 -9.71
N LYS A 141 -12.73 13.02 -10.21
CA LYS A 141 -12.72 14.21 -9.35
C LYS A 141 -13.96 14.30 -8.49
N ASN A 142 -15.13 14.13 -9.10
CA ASN A 142 -16.41 14.17 -8.37
C ASN A 142 -16.55 12.99 -7.41
N PHE A 143 -16.01 11.81 -7.77
CA PHE A 143 -16.04 10.59 -6.94
C PHE A 143 -15.26 10.74 -5.65
N ILE A 144 -14.08 11.39 -5.68
CA ILE A 144 -13.22 11.50 -4.49
C ILE A 144 -13.47 12.77 -3.68
N SER A 145 -14.12 13.79 -4.25
CA SER A 145 -14.38 15.07 -3.58
C SER A 145 -15.73 15.09 -2.87
N ASP A 146 -15.88 15.97 -1.89
CA ASP A 146 -17.13 16.27 -1.17
C ASP A 146 -17.82 15.01 -0.59
N ARG A 147 -17.01 14.11 -0.11
CA ARG A 147 -17.49 12.88 0.52
C ARG A 147 -17.76 13.08 2.00
N ASN A 148 -18.70 12.28 2.50
CA ASN A 148 -18.99 12.25 3.92
C ASN A 148 -19.17 10.83 4.43
N PHE A 149 -19.13 10.66 5.74
CA PHE A 149 -19.32 9.37 6.38
C PHE A 149 -20.01 9.48 7.73
N LYS A 150 -20.64 8.38 8.14
CA LYS A 150 -21.09 8.12 9.51
C LYS A 150 -20.43 6.85 10.01
N ILE A 151 -20.19 6.75 11.31
CA ILE A 151 -19.66 5.54 11.93
C ILE A 151 -20.83 4.78 12.55
N LYS A 152 -20.89 3.47 12.29
CA LYS A 152 -21.90 2.57 12.90
C LYS A 152 -21.22 1.63 13.89
N ILE A 153 -21.70 1.63 15.13
CA ILE A 153 -21.28 0.71 16.21
C ILE A 153 -22.55 0.08 16.78
N GLY A 154 -22.73 -1.22 16.55
CA GLY A 154 -24.01 -1.87 16.85
C GLY A 154 -25.15 -1.20 16.09
N ASP A 155 -26.18 -0.74 16.80
CA ASP A 155 -27.32 -0.03 16.21
C ASP A 155 -27.19 1.51 16.29
N GLN A 156 -26.10 2.02 16.82
CA GLN A 156 -25.84 3.46 16.97
C GLN A 156 -25.13 4.02 15.74
N LEU A 157 -25.53 5.25 15.36
CA LEU A 157 -24.91 6.01 14.28
C LEU A 157 -24.32 7.31 14.83
N SER A 158 -23.11 7.65 14.38
CA SER A 158 -22.51 8.95 14.66
C SER A 158 -23.18 10.09 13.91
N HIS A 159 -22.79 11.32 14.21
CA HIS A 159 -23.03 12.47 13.35
C HIS A 159 -22.36 12.26 11.97
N ASN A 160 -22.72 13.09 11.00
CA ASN A 160 -22.09 13.11 9.69
C ASN A 160 -20.76 13.86 9.77
N TYR A 161 -19.70 13.27 9.19
CA TYR A 161 -18.37 13.86 9.10
C TYR A 161 -17.98 14.01 7.64
N GLU A 162 -17.27 15.09 7.31
CA GLU A 162 -16.70 15.30 5.99
C GLU A 162 -15.35 14.59 5.83
N THR A 163 -15.03 14.18 4.61
CA THR A 163 -13.75 13.56 4.24
C THR A 163 -12.93 14.56 3.45
N PHE A 164 -11.74 14.91 3.94
CA PHE A 164 -10.84 15.88 3.32
C PHE A 164 -9.65 15.25 2.60
N SER A 165 -9.40 13.96 2.82
CA SER A 165 -8.28 13.21 2.24
C SER A 165 -8.64 11.74 2.08
N GLY A 166 -7.79 11.02 1.38
CA GLY A 166 -7.85 9.58 1.25
C GLY A 166 -8.71 9.10 0.10
N VAL A 167 -8.52 7.81 -0.19
CA VAL A 167 -9.37 7.04 -1.11
C VAL A 167 -10.26 6.11 -0.30
N PRO A 168 -11.57 5.96 -0.65
CA PRO A 168 -12.50 5.22 0.20
C PRO A 168 -12.10 3.75 0.37
N GLN A 169 -11.73 3.33 1.58
CA GLN A 169 -11.44 1.93 1.90
C GLN A 169 -12.69 1.07 1.77
N GLY A 170 -12.73 0.16 0.79
CA GLY A 170 -13.89 -0.67 0.47
C GLY A 170 -14.60 -0.28 -0.82
N SER A 171 -14.21 0.83 -1.47
CA SER A 171 -14.61 1.13 -2.86
C SER A 171 -13.84 0.25 -3.85
N VAL A 172 -14.34 0.17 -5.07
CA VAL A 172 -13.68 -0.58 -6.15
C VAL A 172 -12.55 0.23 -6.78
N LEU A 173 -12.72 1.55 -6.88
CA LEU A 173 -11.73 2.46 -7.45
C LEU A 173 -10.60 2.82 -6.48
N GLY A 174 -10.83 2.76 -5.17
CA GLY A 174 -9.86 3.16 -4.15
C GLY A 174 -8.48 2.54 -4.34
N PRO A 175 -8.35 1.22 -4.46
CA PRO A 175 -7.06 0.58 -4.69
C PRO A 175 -6.37 1.06 -5.98
N LEU A 176 -7.10 1.21 -7.09
CA LEU A 176 -6.53 1.68 -8.35
C LEU A 176 -6.05 3.13 -8.27
N LEU A 177 -6.83 4.00 -7.61
CA LEU A 177 -6.45 5.39 -7.38
C LEU A 177 -5.20 5.50 -6.50
N PHE A 178 -5.09 4.64 -5.49
CA PHE A 178 -3.88 4.56 -4.67
C PHE A 178 -2.66 4.11 -5.49
N LEU A 179 -2.84 3.12 -6.39
CA LEU A 179 -1.75 2.71 -7.28
C LEU A 179 -1.30 3.83 -8.22
N ILE A 180 -2.23 4.63 -8.76
CA ILE A 180 -1.88 5.82 -9.57
C ILE A 180 -1.08 6.81 -8.72
N PHE A 181 -1.51 7.02 -7.47
CA PHE A 181 -0.87 7.97 -6.56
C PHE A 181 0.58 7.60 -6.22
N ILE A 182 0.86 6.32 -5.93
CA ILE A 182 2.19 5.86 -5.49
C ILE A 182 3.10 5.43 -6.64
N ASN A 183 2.63 5.44 -7.89
CA ASN A 183 3.30 4.83 -9.03
C ASN A 183 4.67 5.42 -9.37
N ASP A 184 4.90 6.68 -9.06
CA ASP A 184 6.16 7.39 -9.30
C ASP A 184 7.23 7.12 -8.25
N LEU A 185 6.86 6.70 -7.03
CA LEU A 185 7.83 6.45 -5.96
C LEU A 185 9.00 5.55 -6.37
N PRO A 186 8.83 4.40 -7.03
CA PRO A 186 9.97 3.58 -7.42
C PRO A 186 10.90 4.23 -8.43
N ASN A 187 10.46 5.24 -9.16
CA ASN A 187 11.30 5.96 -10.13
C ASN A 187 12.28 6.93 -9.45
N GLU A 188 11.97 7.35 -8.22
CA GLU A 188 12.87 8.18 -7.39
C GLU A 188 13.99 7.35 -6.76
N ILE A 189 13.84 6.02 -6.69
CA ILE A 189 14.82 5.13 -6.06
C ILE A 189 15.97 4.84 -7.04
N PRO A 190 17.23 5.04 -6.64
CA PRO A 190 18.40 4.75 -7.47
C PRO A 190 18.45 3.29 -7.92
N GLU A 191 18.91 3.03 -9.14
CA GLU A 191 18.90 1.70 -9.78
C GLU A 191 19.66 0.62 -8.99
N ASN A 192 20.68 1.01 -8.23
CA ASN A 192 21.48 0.11 -7.40
C ASN A 192 20.82 -0.24 -6.05
N VAL A 193 19.66 0.34 -5.74
CA VAL A 193 18.85 0.00 -4.58
C VAL A 193 17.62 -0.76 -5.05
N GLY A 194 17.46 -1.99 -4.57
CA GLY A 194 16.26 -2.78 -4.84
C GLY A 194 15.04 -2.15 -4.17
N VAL A 195 13.93 -2.07 -4.90
CA VAL A 195 12.65 -1.60 -4.38
C VAL A 195 11.53 -2.54 -4.80
N LYS A 196 10.67 -2.92 -3.87
CA LYS A 196 9.45 -3.68 -4.16
C LYS A 196 8.29 -3.06 -3.38
N LEU A 197 7.13 -2.97 -4.04
CA LEU A 197 5.90 -2.45 -3.46
C LEU A 197 4.78 -3.49 -3.55
N TYR A 198 3.97 -3.55 -2.53
CA TYR A 198 2.66 -4.20 -2.57
C TYR A 198 1.63 -3.22 -2.00
N ALA A 199 1.06 -2.40 -2.86
CA ALA A 199 0.31 -1.20 -2.49
C ALA A 199 1.15 -0.26 -1.61
N ASP A 200 0.77 -0.11 -0.35
CA ASP A 200 1.46 0.71 0.65
C ASP A 200 2.61 -0.01 1.39
N ASP A 201 2.71 -1.33 1.26
CA ASP A 201 3.86 -2.07 1.80
C ASP A 201 5.07 -1.86 0.89
N VAL A 202 6.10 -1.16 1.37
CA VAL A 202 7.33 -0.84 0.64
C VAL A 202 8.53 -1.47 1.32
N LYS A 203 9.42 -2.05 0.54
CA LYS A 203 10.74 -2.50 1.01
C LYS A 203 11.84 -1.99 0.10
N LEU A 204 12.93 -1.53 0.70
CA LEU A 204 14.17 -1.11 0.07
C LEU A 204 15.28 -2.05 0.49
N TYR A 205 16.16 -2.45 -0.40
CA TYR A 205 17.28 -3.32 -0.05
C TYR A 205 18.50 -3.05 -0.90
N ILE A 206 19.67 -3.31 -0.32
CA ILE A 206 20.96 -3.17 -1.01
C ILE A 206 21.87 -4.35 -0.67
N ALA A 207 22.51 -4.90 -1.70
CA ALA A 207 23.58 -5.88 -1.54
C ALA A 207 24.93 -5.14 -1.44
N HIS A 208 25.79 -5.57 -0.51
CA HIS A 208 27.10 -4.94 -0.27
C HIS A 208 28.16 -5.97 0.17
N LYS A 209 29.42 -5.74 -0.16
CA LYS A 209 30.57 -6.53 0.34
C LYS A 209 31.28 -5.83 1.50
N ASN A 210 31.63 -4.58 1.32
CA ASN A 210 32.49 -3.82 2.23
C ASN A 210 31.79 -2.65 2.91
N GLY A 211 30.46 -2.55 2.78
CA GLY A 211 29.67 -1.52 3.45
C GLY A 211 29.62 -0.15 2.78
N ILE A 212 30.37 0.07 1.68
CA ILE A 212 30.38 1.35 0.95
C ILE A 212 29.00 1.61 0.33
N GLU A 213 28.39 0.58 -0.25
CA GLU A 213 27.09 0.63 -0.92
C GLU A 213 25.95 0.98 0.05
N ARG A 214 26.13 0.71 1.34
CA ARG A 214 25.14 1.02 2.40
C ARG A 214 24.84 2.53 2.51
N GLU A 215 25.81 3.38 2.19
CA GLU A 215 25.58 4.82 2.17
C GLU A 215 24.50 5.20 1.17
N GLN A 216 24.41 4.45 0.06
CA GLN A 216 23.37 4.65 -0.94
C GLN A 216 21.97 4.35 -0.38
N LEU A 217 21.82 3.31 0.44
CA LEU A 217 20.53 3.01 1.09
C LEU A 217 20.13 4.14 2.06
N ASN A 218 21.09 4.68 2.81
CA ASN A 218 20.81 5.80 3.71
C ASN A 218 20.41 7.08 2.94
N LYS A 219 21.07 7.38 1.83
CA LYS A 219 20.67 8.49 0.94
C LYS A 219 19.30 8.25 0.33
N THR A 220 18.97 7.00 0.01
CA THR A 220 17.65 6.62 -0.52
C THR A 220 16.55 6.84 0.49
N LEU A 221 16.79 6.60 1.78
CA LEU A 221 15.82 6.96 2.83
C LEU A 221 15.52 8.45 2.84
N GLY A 222 16.54 9.30 2.68
CA GLY A 222 16.36 10.75 2.55
C GLY A 222 15.59 11.16 1.27
N ILE A 223 15.73 10.42 0.17
CA ILE A 223 14.91 10.62 -1.04
C ILE A 223 13.46 10.23 -0.75
N LEU A 224 13.24 9.09 -0.08
CA LEU A 224 11.91 8.65 0.32
C LEU A 224 11.22 9.66 1.25
N GLU A 225 11.94 10.20 2.25
CA GLU A 225 11.43 11.25 3.14
C GLU A 225 10.94 12.47 2.35
N LYS A 226 11.75 12.98 1.42
CA LYS A 226 11.39 14.10 0.56
C LYS A 226 10.16 13.78 -0.31
N TRP A 227 10.13 12.57 -0.89
CA TRP A 227 8.98 12.15 -1.70
C TRP A 227 7.70 12.13 -0.85
N THR A 228 7.77 11.62 0.38
CA THR A 228 6.61 11.55 1.28
C THR A 228 6.15 12.94 1.73
N GLU A 229 7.06 13.86 2.00
CA GLU A 229 6.74 15.26 2.30
C GLU A 229 6.03 15.94 1.13
N LEU A 230 6.55 15.80 -0.09
CA LEU A 230 5.97 16.39 -1.30
C LEU A 230 4.59 15.80 -1.65
N ASN A 231 4.39 14.53 -1.34
CA ASN A 231 3.13 13.82 -1.64
C ASN A 231 2.15 13.77 -0.46
N GLY A 232 2.51 14.35 0.69
CA GLY A 232 1.62 14.40 1.87
C GLY A 232 1.31 13.03 2.47
N LEU A 233 2.22 12.04 2.31
CA LEU A 233 2.18 10.79 3.05
C LEU A 233 3.09 10.88 4.28
N GLU A 234 2.76 10.17 5.33
CA GLU A 234 3.57 10.10 6.54
C GLU A 234 4.14 8.70 6.70
N ILE A 235 5.46 8.60 6.91
CA ILE A 235 6.09 7.34 7.32
C ILE A 235 5.85 7.16 8.81
N SER A 236 5.66 5.91 9.24
CA SER A 236 5.53 5.50 10.64
C SER A 236 6.86 4.92 11.15
N PRO A 237 7.85 5.71 11.62
CA PRO A 237 9.19 5.21 11.93
C PRO A 237 9.19 4.07 12.96
N SER A 238 8.26 4.12 13.92
CA SER A 238 8.09 3.06 14.93
C SER A 238 7.61 1.71 14.39
N LYS A 239 7.17 1.67 13.13
CA LYS A 239 6.74 0.45 12.43
C LYS A 239 7.64 0.09 11.26
N CYS A 240 8.71 0.85 11.04
CA CYS A 240 9.75 0.54 10.07
C CYS A 240 10.79 -0.36 10.71
N PHE A 241 11.26 -1.35 9.96
CA PHE A 241 12.22 -2.35 10.46
C PHE A 241 13.38 -2.55 9.50
N ALA A 242 14.56 -2.77 10.08
CA ALA A 242 15.76 -3.17 9.35
C ALA A 242 16.04 -4.66 9.59
N LEU A 243 16.24 -5.41 8.52
CA LEU A 243 16.64 -6.81 8.53
C LEU A 243 18.00 -6.94 7.82
N TYR A 244 18.94 -7.64 8.45
CA TYR A 244 20.30 -7.79 7.95
C TYR A 244 20.56 -9.25 7.61
N LEU A 245 20.91 -9.52 6.34
CA LEU A 245 21.21 -10.85 5.83
C LEU A 245 22.70 -10.98 5.54
N GLY A 246 23.23 -12.21 5.66
CA GLY A 246 24.61 -12.54 5.39
C GLY A 246 25.41 -12.88 6.66
N LYS A 247 26.46 -13.70 6.50
CA LYS A 247 27.24 -14.24 7.63
C LYS A 247 28.04 -13.19 8.40
N ASN A 248 28.53 -12.18 7.70
CA ASN A 248 29.45 -11.16 8.23
C ASN A 248 28.85 -9.76 8.11
N ASN A 249 27.53 -9.64 8.18
CA ASN A 249 26.88 -8.34 8.09
C ASN A 249 27.14 -7.52 9.37
N MET A 250 28.03 -6.52 9.25
CA MET A 250 28.31 -5.58 10.33
C MET A 250 27.20 -4.52 10.38
N LYS A 251 26.05 -4.86 10.91
CA LYS A 251 24.85 -4.04 11.02
C LYS A 251 25.13 -2.52 11.07
N ARG A 252 24.38 -1.73 10.29
CA ARG A 252 24.46 -0.28 10.29
C ARG A 252 23.16 0.31 10.81
N GLU A 253 23.25 1.42 11.51
CA GLU A 253 22.08 2.18 11.90
C GLU A 253 21.52 2.98 10.72
N TYR A 254 20.22 2.87 10.50
CA TYR A 254 19.44 3.65 9.55
C TYR A 254 18.48 4.56 10.29
N ASN A 255 18.23 5.75 9.77
CA ASN A 255 17.33 6.72 10.37
C ASN A 255 16.27 7.17 9.36
N ILE A 256 15.06 7.41 9.85
CA ILE A 256 13.95 7.99 9.11
C ILE A 256 13.42 9.14 9.97
N HIS A 257 13.37 10.36 9.42
CA HIS A 257 13.02 11.59 10.14
C HIS A 257 13.82 11.77 11.45
N GLY A 258 15.12 11.43 11.41
CA GLY A 258 15.99 11.50 12.57
C GLY A 258 15.76 10.42 13.65
N LEU A 259 14.80 9.53 13.45
CA LEU A 259 14.52 8.41 14.35
C LEU A 259 15.16 7.12 13.84
N LYS A 260 15.81 6.39 14.75
CA LYS A 260 16.45 5.11 14.43
C LYS A 260 15.41 4.08 14.01
N VAL A 261 15.62 3.45 12.84
CA VAL A 261 14.84 2.31 12.36
C VAL A 261 15.12 1.10 13.27
N GLN A 262 14.06 0.41 13.70
CA GLN A 262 14.18 -0.73 14.59
C GLN A 262 14.81 -1.94 13.90
N GLU A 263 15.81 -2.55 14.51
CA GLU A 263 16.38 -3.80 14.03
C GLU A 263 15.46 -4.98 14.37
N THR A 264 15.40 -5.95 13.48
CA THR A 264 14.68 -7.20 13.72
C THR A 264 15.47 -8.41 13.22
N GLU A 265 15.31 -9.55 13.87
CA GLU A 265 15.87 -10.82 13.41
C GLU A 265 14.87 -11.62 12.58
N CYS A 266 13.60 -11.23 12.61
CA CYS A 266 12.54 -11.88 11.86
C CYS A 266 11.41 -10.90 11.58
N ILE A 267 10.97 -10.83 10.34
CA ILE A 267 9.87 -9.95 9.92
C ILE A 267 8.79 -10.72 9.16
N ARG A 268 7.56 -10.24 9.25
CA ARG A 268 6.45 -10.77 8.45
C ARG A 268 6.28 -9.92 7.20
N ASP A 269 6.70 -10.46 6.06
CA ASP A 269 6.60 -9.83 4.74
C ASP A 269 5.50 -10.53 3.93
N LEU A 270 4.42 -9.83 3.62
CA LEU A 270 3.25 -10.33 2.88
C LEU A 270 2.73 -11.71 3.34
N GLY A 271 2.82 -11.95 4.63
CA GLY A 271 2.38 -13.20 5.25
C GLY A 271 3.49 -14.23 5.51
N LEU A 272 4.62 -14.15 4.83
CA LEU A 272 5.80 -14.98 5.04
C LEU A 272 6.65 -14.42 6.19
N LEU A 273 7.13 -15.26 7.12
CA LEU A 273 8.13 -14.88 8.10
C LEU A 273 9.52 -15.11 7.51
N ILE A 274 10.29 -14.04 7.40
CA ILE A 274 11.66 -14.03 6.88
C ILE A 274 12.60 -13.71 8.04
N ASP A 275 13.56 -14.61 8.31
CA ASP A 275 14.59 -14.41 9.32
C ASP A 275 15.95 -14.07 8.68
N THR A 276 16.91 -13.65 9.50
CA THR A 276 18.27 -13.26 9.07
C THR A 276 19.06 -14.35 8.34
N LYS A 277 18.62 -15.62 8.41
CA LYS A 277 19.24 -16.78 7.76
C LYS A 277 18.44 -17.29 6.55
N ILE A 278 17.26 -16.69 6.29
CA ILE A 278 16.28 -17.18 5.31
C ILE A 278 15.98 -18.69 5.53
N SER A 279 15.85 -19.09 6.78
CA SER A 279 15.65 -20.51 7.13
C SER A 279 14.19 -20.96 7.02
N PHE A 280 13.25 -20.01 7.05
CA PHE A 280 11.80 -20.22 7.12
C PHE A 280 11.31 -21.06 8.31
N ASN A 281 12.16 -21.46 9.25
CA ASN A 281 11.78 -22.28 10.40
C ASN A 281 10.66 -21.62 11.23
N ASN A 282 10.77 -20.31 11.46
CA ASN A 282 9.74 -19.54 12.18
C ASN A 282 8.39 -19.56 11.44
N HIS A 283 8.42 -19.49 10.11
CA HIS A 283 7.22 -19.53 9.29
C HIS A 283 6.56 -20.92 9.32
N ILE A 284 7.34 -21.98 9.14
CA ILE A 284 6.86 -23.35 9.18
C ILE A 284 6.24 -23.65 10.55
N ASN A 285 6.92 -23.32 11.65
CA ASN A 285 6.41 -23.50 13.00
C ASN A 285 5.10 -22.72 13.24
N MET A 286 5.00 -21.50 12.73
CA MET A 286 3.75 -20.71 12.79
C MET A 286 2.61 -21.40 12.04
N ILE A 287 2.85 -21.89 10.82
CA ILE A 287 1.82 -22.60 10.03
C ILE A 287 1.36 -23.86 10.77
N ILE A 288 2.27 -24.66 11.26
CA ILE A 288 1.98 -25.89 12.02
C ILE A 288 1.13 -25.55 13.24
N LYS A 289 1.55 -24.58 14.05
CA LYS A 289 0.77 -24.12 15.22
C LYS A 289 -0.65 -23.68 14.84
N ASN A 290 -0.79 -22.90 13.77
CA ASN A 290 -2.09 -22.42 13.31
C ASN A 290 -2.98 -23.57 12.80
N ALA A 291 -2.39 -24.58 12.16
CA ALA A 291 -3.11 -25.76 11.71
C ALA A 291 -3.66 -26.57 12.91
N TYR A 292 -2.83 -26.81 13.92
CA TYR A 292 -3.28 -27.49 15.16
C TYR A 292 -4.38 -26.73 15.89
N LEU A 293 -4.32 -25.39 15.93
CA LEU A 293 -5.36 -24.59 16.59
C LEU A 293 -6.72 -24.61 15.85
N LYS A 294 -6.69 -24.91 14.55
CA LYS A 294 -7.89 -24.98 13.70
C LYS A 294 -8.41 -26.39 13.47
N ALA A 295 -7.57 -27.41 13.76
CA ALA A 295 -8.01 -28.79 13.66
C ALA A 295 -9.14 -29.04 14.69
N PRO A 296 -10.25 -29.66 14.30
CA PRO A 296 -11.28 -30.03 15.26
C PRO A 296 -10.61 -30.94 16.32
N LYS A 297 -10.88 -30.66 17.59
CA LYS A 297 -10.54 -31.62 18.66
C LYS A 297 -11.36 -32.87 18.40
N LEU A 298 -10.68 -33.90 17.89
CA LEU A 298 -11.23 -35.26 17.78
C LEU A 298 -11.50 -35.82 19.17
#